data_a4926821ef93181f6defca938a64e1b4
#
_entry.id   a4926821ef93181f6defca938a64e1b4
#
_cell.length_a   1.000
_cell.length_b   1.000
_cell.length_c   1.000
_cell.angle_alpha   90.00
_cell.angle_beta   90.00
_cell.angle_gamma   90.00
#
_symmetry.space_group_name_H-M   'P 1'
#
loop_
_entity.id
_entity.type
_entity.pdbx_description
1 polymer ?
#
loop_
_entity_poly.entity_id
_entity_poly.type
_entity_poly.pdbx_seq_one_letter_code
_entity_poly.pdbx_strand_id
1 'polypeptide(L)'
;MAGVVSFTPIAPGSHLRGFRAPQATEGNGAQSGEKRSSELKQAAAGMESLFLHELLKSMRATVPKSGLFNASKSEEQYTSMLDIFLSDHLAKKGELGIGSLVEKQLHDENDSKVSKQSADK
;
A
#
# COMPACT_ATOMS: atom_id res chain seq x y z
N MET A 1 4.61 13.81 58.34
CA MET A 1 5.68 13.47 57.37
C MET A 1 5.16 13.71 55.99
N ALA A 2 5.53 14.80 55.39
CA ALA A 2 5.12 15.16 54.07
C ALA A 2 6.01 14.44 53.03
N GLY A 3 5.49 13.42 52.35
CA GLY A 3 6.15 12.80 51.25
C GLY A 3 6.09 13.75 50.05
N VAL A 4 7.20 14.32 49.69
CA VAL A 4 7.37 15.12 48.47
C VAL A 4 7.34 14.18 47.29
N VAL A 5 6.20 14.05 46.61
CA VAL A 5 6.12 13.39 45.34
C VAL A 5 6.75 14.32 44.32
N SER A 6 8.00 14.07 43.95
CA SER A 6 8.64 14.78 42.85
C SER A 6 7.96 14.39 41.56
N PHE A 7 7.07 15.25 41.09
CA PHE A 7 6.52 15.13 39.76
C PHE A 7 7.58 15.61 38.77
N THR A 8 8.29 14.70 38.17
CA THR A 8 9.15 15.01 37.03
C THR A 8 8.25 15.26 35.83
N PRO A 9 8.25 16.46 35.24
CA PRO A 9 7.50 16.67 34.00
C PRO A 9 8.17 15.81 32.92
N ILE A 10 7.42 14.85 32.39
CA ILE A 10 7.77 14.16 31.18
C ILE A 10 7.81 15.22 30.08
N ALA A 11 9.01 15.61 29.67
CA ALA A 11 9.17 16.43 28.49
C ALA A 11 8.47 15.73 27.32
N PRO A 12 7.66 16.42 26.50
CA PRO A 12 7.11 15.86 25.29
C PRO A 12 8.29 15.56 24.37
N GLY A 13 8.75 14.32 24.45
CA GLY A 13 9.76 13.82 23.53
C GLY A 13 9.21 13.92 22.13
N SER A 14 9.77 14.81 21.38
CA SER A 14 9.56 15.01 19.97
C SER A 14 9.90 13.73 19.18
N HIS A 15 8.98 12.78 19.17
CA HIS A 15 9.02 11.64 18.26
C HIS A 15 8.45 11.99 16.89
N LEU A 16 8.63 13.22 16.46
CA LEU A 16 8.66 13.56 15.06
C LEU A 16 10.00 13.04 14.51
N ARG A 17 10.17 11.73 14.43
CA ARG A 17 11.10 11.16 13.48
C ARG A 17 10.62 11.63 12.12
N GLY A 18 11.29 12.66 11.65
CA GLY A 18 11.03 13.28 10.40
C GLY A 18 10.82 12.22 9.34
N PHE A 19 9.74 12.35 8.62
CA PHE A 19 9.54 11.72 7.34
C PHE A 19 10.72 12.15 6.47
N ARG A 20 11.81 11.39 6.56
CA ARG A 20 12.99 11.63 5.74
C ARG A 20 12.60 11.22 4.34
N ALA A 21 12.30 12.20 3.51
CA ALA A 21 12.22 11.99 2.09
C ALA A 21 13.45 11.17 1.65
N PRO A 22 13.28 10.12 0.83
CA PRO A 22 14.41 9.34 0.35
C PRO A 22 15.35 10.27 -0.39
N GLN A 23 16.52 10.53 0.20
CA GLN A 23 17.58 11.24 -0.49
C GLN A 23 18.04 10.35 -1.64
N ALA A 24 17.96 10.88 -2.84
CA ALA A 24 18.56 10.26 -4.01
C ALA A 24 20.07 10.16 -3.76
N THR A 25 20.54 9.00 -3.33
CA THR A 25 21.95 8.67 -3.35
C THR A 25 22.30 8.30 -4.78
N GLU A 26 22.92 9.23 -5.49
CA GLU A 26 23.65 8.95 -6.72
C GLU A 26 24.78 7.97 -6.40
N GLY A 27 24.60 6.72 -6.82
CA GLY A 27 25.63 5.72 -6.63
C GLY A 27 25.19 4.32 -7.05
N ASN A 28 25.63 3.87 -8.20
CA ASN A 28 25.52 2.54 -8.79
C ASN A 28 24.24 2.25 -9.60
N GLY A 29 24.34 2.45 -10.92
CA GLY A 29 23.23 2.28 -11.87
C GLY A 29 22.57 0.90 -11.90
N ALA A 30 23.25 -0.18 -11.53
CA ALA A 30 22.69 -1.53 -11.50
C ALA A 30 21.80 -1.77 -10.27
N GLN A 31 22.21 -1.36 -9.09
CA GLN A 31 21.43 -1.50 -7.86
C GLN A 31 20.21 -0.56 -7.82
N SER A 32 20.24 0.54 -8.54
CA SER A 32 19.10 1.45 -8.65
C SER A 32 17.97 0.87 -9.51
N GLY A 33 18.31 0.08 -10.53
CA GLY A 33 17.34 -0.60 -11.39
C GLY A 33 16.55 -1.68 -10.66
N GLU A 34 17.22 -2.54 -9.90
CA GLU A 34 16.59 -3.60 -9.12
C GLU A 34 15.71 -3.04 -7.99
N LYS A 35 16.15 -1.98 -7.32
CA LYS A 35 15.35 -1.29 -6.32
C LYS A 35 14.07 -0.70 -6.91
N ARG A 36 14.17 -0.02 -8.03
CA ARG A 36 13.01 0.56 -8.73
C ARG A 36 12.03 -0.52 -9.18
N SER A 37 12.51 -1.65 -9.70
CA SER A 37 11.65 -2.75 -10.11
C SER A 37 10.92 -3.38 -8.93
N SER A 38 11.58 -3.54 -7.78
CA SER A 38 10.95 -4.07 -6.57
C SER A 38 9.92 -3.10 -5.97
N GLU A 39 10.22 -1.79 -5.95
CA GLU A 39 9.29 -0.75 -5.52
C GLU A 39 8.06 -0.68 -6.44
N LEU A 40 8.27 -0.81 -7.75
CA LEU A 40 7.19 -0.85 -8.73
C LEU A 40 6.27 -2.06 -8.52
N LYS A 41 6.85 -3.25 -8.28
CA LYS A 41 6.09 -4.46 -7.95
C LYS A 41 5.25 -4.31 -6.69
N GLN A 42 5.81 -3.71 -5.65
CA GLN A 42 5.10 -3.44 -4.41
C GLN A 42 3.96 -2.44 -4.63
N ALA A 43 4.20 -1.38 -5.38
CA ALA A 43 3.17 -0.39 -5.71
C ALA A 43 2.05 -1.02 -6.55
N ALA A 44 2.37 -1.83 -7.55
CA ALA A 44 1.41 -2.54 -8.37
C ALA A 44 0.56 -3.54 -7.57
N ALA A 45 1.17 -4.30 -6.66
CA ALA A 45 0.46 -5.18 -5.74
C ALA A 45 -0.45 -4.40 -4.78
N GLY A 46 -0.01 -3.23 -4.31
CA GLY A 46 -0.84 -2.33 -3.50
C GLY A 46 -2.07 -1.82 -4.25
N MET A 47 -1.93 -1.45 -5.51
CA MET A 47 -3.06 -1.04 -6.36
C MET A 47 -4.03 -2.19 -6.60
N GLU A 48 -3.52 -3.40 -6.84
CA GLU A 48 -4.34 -4.60 -7.00
C GLU A 48 -5.13 -4.92 -5.73
N SER A 49 -4.50 -4.79 -4.56
CA SER A 49 -5.15 -4.96 -3.26
C SER A 49 -6.28 -3.95 -3.05
N LEU A 50 -6.06 -2.67 -3.36
CA LEU A 50 -7.09 -1.64 -3.27
C LEU A 50 -8.27 -1.89 -4.20
N PHE A 51 -7.99 -2.31 -5.44
CA PHE A 51 -9.01 -2.66 -6.40
C PHE A 51 -9.86 -3.83 -5.92
N LEU A 52 -9.22 -4.90 -5.44
CA LEU A 52 -9.90 -6.06 -4.86
C LEU A 52 -10.74 -5.69 -3.64
N HIS A 53 -10.22 -4.84 -2.77
CA HIS A 53 -10.96 -4.37 -1.60
C HIS A 53 -12.25 -3.63 -2.02
N GLU A 54 -12.16 -2.72 -2.97
CA GLU A 54 -13.32 -1.99 -3.45
C GLU A 54 -14.31 -2.89 -4.18
N LEU A 55 -13.82 -3.88 -4.94
CA LEU A 55 -14.65 -4.89 -5.59
C LEU A 55 -15.42 -5.73 -4.55
N LEU A 56 -14.75 -6.26 -3.54
CA LEU A 56 -15.38 -7.05 -2.47
C LEU A 56 -16.42 -6.23 -1.70
N LYS A 57 -16.11 -4.99 -1.40
CA LYS A 57 -17.03 -4.05 -0.76
C LYS A 57 -18.27 -3.78 -1.63
N SER A 58 -18.08 -3.56 -2.92
CA SER A 58 -19.16 -3.35 -3.89
C SER A 58 -20.04 -4.59 -4.02
N MET A 59 -19.45 -5.77 -4.14
CA MET A 59 -20.18 -7.04 -4.18
C MET A 59 -20.99 -7.26 -2.91
N ARG A 60 -20.47 -6.94 -1.75
CA ARG A 60 -21.21 -7.04 -0.47
C ARG A 60 -22.38 -6.08 -0.42
N ALA A 61 -22.26 -4.89 -0.97
CA ALA A 61 -23.35 -3.92 -1.02
C ALA A 61 -24.55 -4.41 -1.84
N THR A 62 -24.34 -5.36 -2.76
CA THR A 62 -25.41 -5.97 -3.57
C THR A 62 -26.12 -7.14 -2.86
N VAL A 63 -25.57 -7.64 -1.76
CA VAL A 63 -26.20 -8.73 -1.00
C VAL A 63 -27.36 -8.16 -0.18
N PRO A 64 -28.60 -8.65 -0.37
CA PRO A 64 -29.72 -8.18 0.40
C PRO A 64 -29.49 -8.47 1.90
N LYS A 65 -29.60 -7.46 2.72
CA LYS A 65 -29.58 -7.62 4.19
C LYS A 65 -30.91 -8.23 4.64
N SER A 66 -31.14 -9.50 4.33
CA SER A 66 -32.33 -10.22 4.79
C SER A 66 -32.14 -10.61 6.27
N GLY A 67 -33.07 -10.21 7.10
CA GLY A 67 -33.23 -10.18 8.53
C GLY A 67 -32.68 -11.31 9.42
N LEU A 68 -31.99 -12.32 8.90
CA LEU A 68 -31.30 -13.35 9.70
C LEU A 68 -29.88 -12.92 10.11
N PHE A 69 -29.32 -11.93 9.43
CA PHE A 69 -28.04 -11.31 9.74
C PHE A 69 -28.28 -9.83 9.95
N ASN A 70 -28.88 -9.48 11.10
CA ASN A 70 -28.78 -8.11 11.61
C ASN A 70 -27.31 -7.89 11.96
N ALA A 71 -26.55 -7.43 10.98
CA ALA A 71 -25.14 -7.15 11.15
C ALA A 71 -24.98 -6.17 12.32
N SER A 72 -24.59 -6.67 13.46
CA SER A 72 -24.18 -5.84 14.57
C SER A 72 -22.97 -5.02 14.12
N LYS A 73 -22.77 -3.88 14.76
CA LYS A 73 -21.62 -3.00 14.45
C LYS A 73 -20.29 -3.76 14.51
N SER A 74 -20.20 -4.79 15.34
CA SER A 74 -19.05 -5.69 15.46
C SER A 74 -18.88 -6.62 14.23
N GLU A 75 -19.97 -7.07 13.65
CA GLU A 75 -19.92 -7.88 12.41
C GLU A 75 -19.48 -7.07 11.20
N GLU A 76 -19.90 -5.81 11.11
CA GLU A 76 -19.42 -4.91 10.06
C GLU A 76 -17.91 -4.65 10.18
N GLN A 77 -17.41 -4.47 11.39
CA GLN A 77 -15.98 -4.32 11.64
C GLN A 77 -15.20 -5.58 11.27
N TYR A 78 -15.66 -6.75 11.72
CA TYR A 78 -15.03 -8.03 11.39
C TYR A 78 -14.99 -8.27 9.88
N THR A 79 -16.10 -8.03 9.22
CA THR A 79 -16.23 -8.20 7.77
C THR A 79 -15.32 -7.24 7.00
N SER A 80 -15.20 -6.00 7.45
CA SER A 80 -14.28 -5.02 6.85
C SER A 80 -12.82 -5.44 6.99
N MET A 81 -12.43 -5.95 8.16
CA MET A 81 -11.08 -6.48 8.37
C MET A 81 -10.81 -7.72 7.51
N LEU A 82 -11.80 -8.60 7.38
CA LEU A 82 -11.70 -9.79 6.52
C LEU A 82 -11.53 -9.40 5.05
N ASP A 83 -12.24 -8.38 4.58
CA ASP A 83 -12.11 -7.88 3.20
C ASP A 83 -10.72 -7.33 2.92
N ILE A 84 -10.17 -6.58 3.86
CA ILE A 84 -8.79 -6.06 3.75
C ILE A 84 -7.79 -7.22 3.70
N PHE A 85 -7.91 -8.18 4.62
CA PHE A 85 -7.02 -9.33 4.66
C PHE A 85 -7.11 -10.18 3.39
N LEU A 86 -8.32 -10.44 2.92
CA LEU A 86 -8.56 -11.25 1.72
C LEU A 86 -8.04 -10.54 0.47
N SER A 87 -8.28 -9.23 0.32
CA SER A 87 -7.79 -8.45 -0.82
C SER A 87 -6.27 -8.40 -0.86
N ASP A 88 -5.61 -8.22 0.27
CA ASP A 88 -4.15 -8.23 0.37
C ASP A 88 -3.56 -9.62 0.06
N HIS A 89 -4.19 -10.66 0.54
CA HIS A 89 -3.77 -12.03 0.28
C HIS A 89 -3.91 -12.41 -1.20
N LEU A 90 -5.02 -12.06 -1.84
CA LEU A 90 -5.25 -12.31 -3.27
C LEU A 90 -4.31 -11.48 -4.16
N ALA A 91 -4.07 -10.21 -3.79
CA ALA A 91 -3.13 -9.37 -4.51
C ALA A 91 -1.70 -9.91 -4.46
N LYS A 92 -1.26 -10.41 -3.31
CA LYS A 92 0.06 -11.04 -3.16
C LYS A 92 0.24 -12.30 -3.99
N LYS A 93 -0.84 -13.05 -4.21
CA LYS A 93 -0.82 -14.21 -5.11
C LYS A 93 -0.79 -13.82 -6.58
N GLY A 94 -1.15 -12.60 -6.93
CA GLY A 94 -1.17 -12.11 -8.31
C GLY A 94 -2.18 -12.83 -9.21
N GLU A 95 -3.23 -13.41 -8.64
CA GLU A 95 -4.20 -14.24 -9.38
C GLU A 95 -4.98 -13.44 -10.43
N LEU A 96 -5.20 -12.15 -10.23
CA LEU A 96 -5.86 -11.27 -11.21
C LEU A 96 -4.89 -10.69 -12.24
N GLY A 97 -3.59 -10.65 -11.93
CA GLY A 97 -2.56 -10.20 -12.86
C GLY A 97 -2.61 -8.70 -13.21
N ILE A 98 -3.40 -7.90 -12.51
CA ILE A 98 -3.51 -6.46 -12.74
C ILE A 98 -2.18 -5.77 -12.43
N GLY A 99 -1.52 -6.18 -11.34
CA GLY A 99 -0.21 -5.67 -10.97
C GLY A 99 0.83 -5.92 -12.06
N SER A 100 0.85 -7.11 -12.67
CA SER A 100 1.77 -7.46 -13.75
C SER A 100 1.49 -6.69 -15.05
N LEU A 101 0.24 -6.36 -15.33
CA LEU A 101 -0.14 -5.53 -16.47
C LEU A 101 0.35 -4.09 -16.29
N VAL A 102 0.15 -3.52 -15.11
CA VAL A 102 0.64 -2.17 -14.76
C VAL A 102 2.17 -2.12 -14.82
N GLU A 103 2.85 -3.13 -14.29
CA GLU A 103 4.32 -3.24 -14.34
C GLU A 103 4.82 -3.26 -15.78
N LYS A 104 4.24 -4.07 -16.67
CA LYS A 104 4.58 -4.12 -18.09
C LYS A 104 4.38 -2.77 -18.77
N GLN A 105 3.26 -2.13 -18.56
CA GLN A 105 2.95 -0.86 -19.19
C GLN A 105 3.90 0.26 -18.78
N LEU A 106 4.31 0.28 -17.51
CA LEU A 106 5.28 1.25 -17.03
C LEU A 106 6.71 0.97 -17.53
N HIS A 107 7.08 -0.30 -17.72
CA HIS A 107 8.34 -0.66 -18.36
C HIS A 107 8.39 -0.21 -19.82
N ASP A 108 7.37 -0.53 -20.59
CA ASP A 108 7.28 -0.17 -22.01
C ASP A 108 7.30 1.36 -22.21
N GLU A 109 6.68 2.11 -21.31
CA GLU A 109 6.68 3.58 -21.36
C GLU A 109 8.06 4.16 -21.05
N ASN A 110 8.81 3.59 -20.12
CA ASN A 110 10.16 4.01 -19.80
C ASN A 110 11.14 3.73 -20.96
N ASP A 111 11.05 2.55 -21.56
CA ASP A 111 11.92 2.16 -22.69
C ASP A 111 11.64 3.04 -23.91
N SER A 112 10.40 3.41 -24.15
CA SER A 112 10.04 4.31 -25.25
C SER A 112 10.49 5.77 -25.02
N LYS A 113 10.60 6.22 -23.78
CA LYS A 113 11.16 7.55 -23.45
C LYS A 113 12.67 7.60 -23.58
N VAL A 114 13.37 6.54 -23.19
CA VAL A 114 14.83 6.43 -23.31
C VAL A 114 15.25 6.38 -24.78
N SER A 115 14.54 5.66 -25.63
CA SER A 115 14.84 5.56 -27.06
C SER A 115 14.61 6.87 -27.83
N LYS A 116 13.64 7.69 -27.41
CA LYS A 116 13.42 9.02 -28.01
C LYS A 116 14.49 10.04 -27.63
N GLN A 117 15.05 9.93 -26.44
CA GLN A 117 16.06 10.86 -25.96
C GLN A 117 17.44 10.59 -26.56
N SER A 118 17.70 9.38 -27.05
CA SER A 118 18.95 9.03 -27.76
C SER A 118 18.93 9.32 -29.27
N ALA A 119 17.75 9.60 -29.84
CA ALA A 119 17.59 9.90 -31.27
C ALA A 119 17.71 11.39 -31.61
N ASP A 120 17.78 12.27 -30.61
CA ASP A 120 17.81 13.73 -30.78
C ASP A 120 19.23 14.33 -30.50
N LYS A 121 20.30 13.53 -30.74
CA LYS A 121 21.68 14.03 -30.66
C LYS A 121 22.42 13.88 -31.99
#